data_a404937c135496ad7de28b7f34d30d90
#
_entry.id   a404937c135496ad7de28b7f34d30d90
#
_cell.length_a   1.000
_cell.length_b   1.000
_cell.length_c   1.000
_cell.angle_alpha   90.00
_cell.angle_beta   90.00
_cell.angle_gamma   90.00
#
_symmetry.space_group_name_H-M   'P 1'
#
loop_
_entity.id
_entity.type
_entity.pdbx_description
1 polymer ?
#
loop_
_entity_poly.entity_id
_entity_poly.type
_entity_poly.pdbx_seq_one_letter_code
_entity_poly.pdbx_strand_id
1 'polypeptide(L)'
;MESVLAQLFKERKQDEFVGGMPYYGQRLLGNRRWVGVTLASAFIVYALFNVPSQTFNIFTALGMLADTATGQASGRQSALYYGIALVLVSSCAWLILGGIRRVTHWTNRLVPGMAAAFCGLSLLIILLNIAAIPDFFALVLGGAFAPDALFGGSMGIALAEGVRRGLMSNEAGQGTITMAAAVADNDHPCEQGFVQAMGVFFDTLVICTLTGFIVVLAHLWTGSASSAEWAAASAARLDVYVASVQALTPAALDRTLVILVSTCYALFAFTTLLGMISFAEISANLISRSPRFILGIRVLGSLVFVPFGALTVLAGLELGNLWAITDLSNILMVYINIPLLLLGAPLVYRALAHYRAADGGRFLSATIGVQTTHWVASEQTHLPDTEETSPR
;
A
#
# COMPACT_ATOMS: atom_id res chain seq x y z
N MET A 1 4.71 -14.35 -6.35
CA MET A 1 4.58 -15.55 -5.52
C MET A 1 3.38 -15.44 -4.57
N GLU A 2 3.34 -14.46 -3.67
CA GLU A 2 2.24 -14.26 -2.70
C GLU A 2 0.87 -14.07 -3.37
N SER A 3 0.78 -13.32 -4.47
CA SER A 3 -0.46 -13.11 -5.20
C SER A 3 -1.00 -14.40 -5.86
N VAL A 4 -0.10 -15.30 -6.30
CA VAL A 4 -0.48 -16.61 -6.80
C VAL A 4 -1.09 -17.46 -5.69
N LEU A 5 -0.47 -17.47 -4.49
CA LEU A 5 -1.04 -18.16 -3.32
C LEU A 5 -2.39 -17.59 -2.90
N ALA A 6 -2.53 -16.25 -2.92
CA ALA A 6 -3.78 -15.58 -2.63
C ALA A 6 -4.89 -16.01 -3.60
N GLN A 7 -4.58 -16.08 -4.90
CA GLN A 7 -5.51 -16.54 -5.93
C GLN A 7 -5.82 -18.04 -5.81
N LEU A 8 -4.84 -18.88 -5.48
CA LEU A 8 -5.06 -20.33 -5.31
C LEU A 8 -6.07 -20.62 -4.18
N PHE A 9 -5.98 -19.87 -3.07
CA PHE A 9 -6.77 -20.11 -1.88
C PHE A 9 -7.88 -19.08 -1.64
N LYS A 10 -8.29 -18.33 -2.69
CA LYS A 10 -9.43 -17.43 -2.60
C LYS A 10 -10.74 -18.22 -2.42
N GLU A 11 -11.67 -17.59 -1.71
CA GLU A 11 -13.00 -18.12 -1.47
C GLU A 11 -14.06 -17.18 -2.06
N ARG A 12 -15.16 -17.73 -2.53
CA ARG A 12 -16.31 -16.94 -2.99
C ARG A 12 -17.20 -16.59 -1.80
N LYS A 13 -17.58 -15.32 -1.70
CA LYS A 13 -18.57 -14.83 -0.75
C LYS A 13 -19.62 -14.05 -1.52
N GLN A 14 -20.81 -14.66 -1.69
CA GLN A 14 -21.85 -14.11 -2.56
C GLN A 14 -21.27 -13.84 -3.97
N ASP A 15 -21.26 -12.59 -4.40
CA ASP A 15 -20.72 -12.17 -5.70
C ASP A 15 -19.30 -11.60 -5.65
N GLU A 16 -18.60 -11.72 -4.52
CA GLU A 16 -17.26 -11.19 -4.32
C GLU A 16 -16.28 -12.31 -3.96
N PHE A 17 -15.00 -12.12 -4.30
CA PHE A 17 -13.93 -12.98 -3.83
C PHE A 17 -13.28 -12.38 -2.58
N VAL A 18 -12.90 -13.25 -1.66
CA VAL A 18 -12.11 -12.94 -0.46
C VAL A 18 -10.96 -13.92 -0.36
N GLY A 19 -9.82 -13.46 0.18
CA GLY A 19 -8.64 -14.30 0.29
C GLY A 19 -7.48 -13.53 0.89
N GLY A 20 -6.26 -13.95 0.56
CA GLY A 20 -5.04 -13.32 1.00
C GLY A 20 -4.30 -14.08 2.08
N MET A 21 -3.33 -13.42 2.73
CA MET A 21 -2.37 -14.06 3.65
C MET A 21 -3.03 -14.92 4.74
N PRO A 22 -4.11 -14.52 5.43
CA PRO A 22 -4.74 -15.37 6.42
C PRO A 22 -5.33 -16.65 5.85
N TYR A 23 -5.86 -16.61 4.62
CA TYR A 23 -6.49 -17.75 3.97
C TYR A 23 -5.46 -18.80 3.53
N TYR A 24 -4.42 -18.39 2.78
CA TYR A 24 -3.40 -19.35 2.40
C TYR A 24 -2.57 -19.81 3.58
N GLY A 25 -2.33 -18.94 4.58
CA GLY A 25 -1.65 -19.31 5.81
C GLY A 25 -2.39 -20.40 6.58
N GLN A 26 -3.72 -20.28 6.70
CA GLN A 26 -4.55 -21.34 7.29
C GLN A 26 -4.40 -22.66 6.54
N ARG A 27 -4.46 -22.62 5.20
CA ARG A 27 -4.38 -23.83 4.36
C ARG A 27 -3.00 -24.49 4.41
N LEU A 28 -1.94 -23.69 4.32
CA LEU A 28 -0.56 -24.20 4.37
C LEU A 28 -0.17 -24.78 5.75
N LEU A 29 -0.75 -24.26 6.84
CA LEU A 29 -0.48 -24.74 8.21
C LEU A 29 -1.51 -25.79 8.69
N GLY A 30 -1.96 -26.66 7.80
CA GLY A 30 -2.79 -27.80 8.12
C GLY A 30 -4.28 -27.49 8.25
N ASN A 31 -4.77 -26.43 7.62
CA ASN A 31 -6.17 -26.01 7.58
C ASN A 31 -6.82 -25.84 8.95
N ARG A 32 -6.04 -25.42 9.95
CA ARG A 32 -6.53 -25.20 11.31
C ARG A 32 -7.19 -23.83 11.42
N ARG A 33 -8.47 -23.78 11.76
CA ARG A 33 -9.24 -22.53 11.84
C ARG A 33 -8.61 -21.50 12.80
N TRP A 34 -8.06 -21.92 13.92
CA TRP A 34 -7.43 -21.00 14.87
C TRP A 34 -6.22 -20.26 14.26
N VAL A 35 -5.44 -20.93 13.39
CA VAL A 35 -4.32 -20.29 12.65
C VAL A 35 -4.85 -19.17 11.76
N GLY A 36 -5.88 -19.45 10.96
CA GLY A 36 -6.50 -18.46 10.10
C GLY A 36 -7.03 -17.25 10.89
N VAL A 37 -7.73 -17.52 12.00
CA VAL A 37 -8.25 -16.46 12.88
C VAL A 37 -7.13 -15.61 13.48
N THR A 38 -6.04 -16.23 13.94
CA THR A 38 -4.88 -15.50 14.49
C THR A 38 -4.23 -14.64 13.43
N LEU A 39 -3.98 -15.17 12.22
CA LEU A 39 -3.40 -14.42 11.12
C LEU A 39 -4.32 -13.29 10.66
N ALA A 40 -5.63 -13.54 10.58
CA ALA A 40 -6.61 -12.50 10.22
C ALA A 40 -6.66 -11.39 11.28
N SER A 41 -6.63 -11.73 12.57
CA SER A 41 -6.61 -10.76 13.65
C SER A 41 -5.34 -9.92 13.62
N ALA A 42 -4.17 -10.54 13.44
CA ALA A 42 -2.90 -9.84 13.30
C ALA A 42 -2.93 -8.87 12.10
N PHE A 43 -3.49 -9.31 10.98
CA PHE A 43 -3.60 -8.47 9.79
C PHE A 43 -4.59 -7.30 9.98
N ILE A 44 -5.73 -7.51 10.64
CA ILE A 44 -6.69 -6.44 10.95
C ILE A 44 -6.03 -5.38 11.84
N VAL A 45 -5.31 -5.80 12.88
CA VAL A 45 -4.57 -4.89 13.75
C VAL A 45 -3.55 -4.10 12.94
N TYR A 46 -2.72 -4.78 12.15
CA TYR A 46 -1.77 -4.16 11.24
C TYR A 46 -2.42 -3.10 10.34
N ALA A 47 -3.48 -3.47 9.63
CA ALA A 47 -4.14 -2.60 8.67
C ALA A 47 -4.75 -1.36 9.34
N LEU A 48 -5.43 -1.53 10.48
CA LEU A 48 -6.05 -0.43 11.23
C LEU A 48 -5.01 0.50 11.86
N PHE A 49 -3.85 0.00 12.33
CA PHE A 49 -2.78 0.85 12.86
C PHE A 49 -2.06 1.67 11.78
N ASN A 50 -2.15 1.26 10.50
CA ASN A 50 -1.66 2.05 9.37
C ASN A 50 -2.58 3.24 9.01
N VAL A 51 -3.88 3.18 9.34
CA VAL A 51 -4.86 4.21 8.99
C VAL A 51 -4.49 5.61 9.53
N PRO A 52 -4.09 5.79 10.79
CA PRO A 52 -3.72 7.12 11.32
C PRO A 52 -2.53 7.75 10.59
N SER A 53 -1.50 6.96 10.22
CA SER A 53 -0.33 7.44 9.47
C SER A 53 -0.73 7.97 8.09
N GLN A 54 -1.60 7.25 7.39
CA GLN A 54 -2.11 7.70 6.09
C GLN A 54 -3.01 8.92 6.22
N THR A 55 -3.85 8.96 7.26
CA THR A 55 -4.67 10.14 7.57
C THR A 55 -3.80 11.37 7.82
N PHE A 56 -2.71 11.22 8.57
CA PHE A 56 -1.74 12.30 8.80
C PHE A 56 -1.15 12.81 7.48
N ASN A 57 -0.73 11.92 6.59
CA ASN A 57 -0.19 12.26 5.27
C ASN A 57 -1.19 13.06 4.44
N ILE A 58 -2.45 12.61 4.36
CA ILE A 58 -3.51 13.31 3.63
C ILE A 58 -3.74 14.69 4.21
N PHE A 59 -3.82 14.77 5.52
CA PHE A 59 -4.12 16.00 6.24
C PHE A 59 -3.03 17.06 6.02
N THR A 60 -1.77 16.64 6.09
CA THR A 60 -0.61 17.51 5.80
C THR A 60 -0.63 17.99 4.35
N ALA A 61 -0.91 17.10 3.40
CA ALA A 61 -0.97 17.45 1.98
C ALA A 61 -2.12 18.42 1.66
N LEU A 62 -3.31 18.19 2.22
CA LEU A 62 -4.44 19.09 2.03
C LEU A 62 -4.25 20.44 2.72
N GLY A 63 -3.58 20.46 3.88
CA GLY A 63 -3.17 21.69 4.55
C GLY A 63 -2.20 22.51 3.69
N MET A 64 -1.13 21.87 3.19
CA MET A 64 -0.17 22.51 2.30
C MET A 64 -0.81 23.05 1.00
N LEU A 65 -1.72 22.27 0.42
CA LEU A 65 -2.51 22.68 -0.74
C LEU A 65 -3.34 23.92 -0.44
N ALA A 66 -4.04 23.94 0.71
CA ALA A 66 -4.87 25.06 1.12
C ALA A 66 -4.03 26.32 1.40
N ASP A 67 -2.91 26.20 2.12
CA ASP A 67 -2.00 27.30 2.42
C ASP A 67 -1.37 27.87 1.14
N THR A 68 -0.95 27.00 0.21
CA THR A 68 -0.43 27.43 -1.09
C THR A 68 -1.51 28.11 -1.93
N ALA A 69 -2.76 27.60 -1.92
CA ALA A 69 -3.86 28.18 -2.69
C ALA A 69 -4.33 29.52 -2.14
N THR A 70 -4.34 29.70 -0.83
CA THR A 70 -4.75 30.95 -0.18
C THR A 70 -3.61 31.99 -0.09
N GLY A 71 -2.36 31.54 -0.15
CA GLY A 71 -1.18 32.37 0.08
C GLY A 71 -0.97 32.73 1.56
N GLN A 72 -1.66 32.06 2.48
CA GLN A 72 -1.57 32.29 3.92
C GLN A 72 -1.33 30.96 4.64
N ALA A 73 -0.35 30.95 5.54
CA ALA A 73 -0.14 29.79 6.41
C ALA A 73 -1.26 29.75 7.47
N SER A 74 -2.12 28.75 7.36
CA SER A 74 -3.23 28.54 8.31
C SER A 74 -2.74 27.72 9.50
N GLY A 75 -3.01 28.19 10.72
CA GLY A 75 -2.71 27.40 11.92
C GLY A 75 -3.49 26.07 11.91
N ARG A 76 -2.86 25.01 12.42
CA ARG A 76 -3.47 23.64 12.48
C ARG A 76 -4.79 23.57 13.25
N GLN A 77 -5.11 24.59 14.06
CA GLN A 77 -6.37 24.71 14.82
C GLN A 77 -7.35 25.69 14.15
N SER A 78 -7.15 26.06 12.89
CA SER A 78 -8.04 26.94 12.14
C SER A 78 -9.32 26.20 11.70
N ALA A 79 -10.39 26.97 11.43
CA ALA A 79 -11.64 26.44 10.88
C ALA A 79 -11.43 25.68 9.57
N LEU A 80 -10.41 26.05 8.79
CA LEU A 80 -10.03 25.38 7.54
C LEU A 80 -9.61 23.92 7.80
N TYR A 81 -8.74 23.68 8.80
CA TYR A 81 -8.28 22.34 9.14
C TYR A 81 -9.40 21.47 9.71
N TYR A 82 -10.31 22.02 10.50
CA TYR A 82 -11.53 21.29 10.93
C TYR A 82 -12.43 20.95 9.73
N GLY A 83 -12.54 21.86 8.75
CA GLY A 83 -13.25 21.60 7.50
C GLY A 83 -12.62 20.46 6.70
N ILE A 84 -11.28 20.46 6.55
CA ILE A 84 -10.52 19.36 5.90
C ILE A 84 -10.77 18.02 6.62
N ALA A 85 -10.72 18.01 7.96
CA ALA A 85 -11.00 16.81 8.75
C ALA A 85 -12.41 16.27 8.48
N LEU A 86 -13.41 17.14 8.50
CA LEU A 86 -14.81 16.77 8.25
C LEU A 86 -15.01 16.18 6.85
N VAL A 87 -14.43 16.81 5.81
CA VAL A 87 -14.51 16.32 4.42
C VAL A 87 -13.82 14.98 4.29
N LEU A 88 -12.61 14.83 4.86
CA LEU A 88 -11.86 13.60 4.81
C LEU A 88 -12.59 12.42 5.48
N VAL A 89 -13.06 12.63 6.71
CA VAL A 89 -13.81 11.60 7.45
C VAL A 89 -15.10 11.24 6.73
N SER A 90 -15.86 12.23 6.26
CA SER A 90 -17.13 12.00 5.56
C SER A 90 -16.95 11.27 4.23
N SER A 91 -15.95 11.65 3.42
CA SER A 91 -15.67 11.01 2.15
C SER A 91 -15.17 9.56 2.35
N CYS A 92 -14.28 9.34 3.32
CA CYS A 92 -13.81 8.00 3.67
C CYS A 92 -14.96 7.12 4.16
N ALA A 93 -15.78 7.61 5.09
CA ALA A 93 -16.93 6.87 5.61
C ALA A 93 -17.94 6.53 4.49
N TRP A 94 -18.24 7.50 3.62
CA TRP A 94 -19.15 7.28 2.49
C TRP A 94 -18.66 6.17 1.55
N LEU A 95 -17.36 6.13 1.24
CA LEU A 95 -16.77 5.09 0.38
C LEU A 95 -16.74 3.73 1.08
N ILE A 96 -16.20 3.67 2.29
CA ILE A 96 -15.98 2.43 3.04
C ILE A 96 -17.30 1.77 3.45
N LEU A 97 -18.28 2.52 3.94
CA LEU A 97 -19.60 1.98 4.31
C LEU A 97 -20.37 1.45 3.10
N GLY A 98 -20.03 1.89 1.90
CA GLY A 98 -20.54 1.34 0.65
C GLY A 98 -19.96 -0.01 0.23
N GLY A 99 -18.94 -0.50 0.94
CA GLY A 99 -18.30 -1.80 0.72
C GLY A 99 -17.23 -1.82 -0.36
N ILE A 100 -16.58 -2.99 -0.48
CA ILE A 100 -15.42 -3.21 -1.35
C ILE A 100 -15.71 -2.79 -2.80
N ARG A 101 -16.88 -3.12 -3.35
CA ARG A 101 -17.25 -2.75 -4.73
C ARG A 101 -17.21 -1.25 -4.98
N ARG A 102 -17.69 -0.44 -4.02
CA ARG A 102 -17.66 1.02 -4.13
C ARG A 102 -16.23 1.52 -4.09
N VAL A 103 -15.43 1.04 -3.15
CA VAL A 103 -14.01 1.39 -3.05
C VAL A 103 -13.29 1.04 -4.35
N THR A 104 -13.40 -0.19 -4.84
CA THR A 104 -12.76 -0.65 -6.08
C THR A 104 -13.18 0.19 -7.29
N HIS A 105 -14.48 0.51 -7.40
CA HIS A 105 -14.98 1.33 -8.51
C HIS A 105 -14.32 2.72 -8.57
N TRP A 106 -14.15 3.37 -7.42
CA TRP A 106 -13.52 4.69 -7.36
C TRP A 106 -12.00 4.60 -7.52
N THR A 107 -11.34 3.63 -6.87
CA THR A 107 -9.89 3.47 -6.97
C THR A 107 -9.45 3.11 -8.39
N ASN A 108 -10.17 2.26 -9.09
CA ASN A 108 -9.87 1.91 -10.49
C ASN A 108 -9.89 3.12 -11.45
N ARG A 109 -10.62 4.18 -11.11
CA ARG A 109 -10.64 5.42 -11.91
C ARG A 109 -9.59 6.42 -11.45
N LEU A 110 -9.40 6.57 -10.13
CA LEU A 110 -8.50 7.55 -9.55
C LEU A 110 -7.04 7.17 -9.73
N VAL A 111 -6.69 5.89 -9.47
CA VAL A 111 -5.29 5.45 -9.44
C VAL A 111 -4.55 5.65 -10.77
N PRO A 112 -5.07 5.25 -11.95
CA PRO A 112 -4.38 5.50 -13.20
C PRO A 112 -4.20 6.99 -13.50
N GLY A 113 -5.23 7.80 -13.21
CA GLY A 113 -5.20 9.24 -13.44
C GLY A 113 -4.15 9.95 -12.58
N MET A 114 -4.12 9.66 -11.25
CA MET A 114 -3.15 10.26 -10.35
C MET A 114 -1.71 9.79 -10.64
N ALA A 115 -1.53 8.50 -11.00
CA ALA A 115 -0.22 7.97 -11.36
C ALA A 115 0.31 8.62 -12.65
N ALA A 116 -0.53 8.73 -13.67
CA ALA A 116 -0.16 9.41 -14.93
C ALA A 116 0.17 10.90 -14.70
N ALA A 117 -0.63 11.59 -13.87
CA ALA A 117 -0.37 12.98 -13.51
C ALA A 117 0.96 13.13 -12.77
N PHE A 118 1.21 12.30 -11.75
CA PHE A 118 2.46 12.32 -11.00
C PHE A 118 3.67 12.02 -11.87
N CYS A 119 3.62 10.97 -12.70
CA CYS A 119 4.70 10.63 -13.62
C CYS A 119 4.93 11.76 -14.64
N GLY A 120 3.86 12.34 -15.20
CA GLY A 120 3.96 13.45 -16.14
C GLY A 120 4.58 14.70 -15.52
N LEU A 121 4.17 15.08 -14.30
CA LEU A 121 4.77 16.19 -13.56
C LEU A 121 6.24 15.94 -13.23
N SER A 122 6.58 14.75 -12.75
CA SER A 122 7.96 14.38 -12.43
C SER A 122 8.85 14.39 -13.68
N LEU A 123 8.37 13.84 -14.80
CA LEU A 123 9.08 13.89 -16.07
C LEU A 123 9.26 15.33 -16.57
N LEU A 124 8.26 16.18 -16.43
CA LEU A 124 8.36 17.59 -16.77
C LEU A 124 9.48 18.29 -15.99
N ILE A 125 9.53 18.08 -14.66
CA ILE A 125 10.58 18.66 -13.81
C ILE A 125 11.96 18.14 -14.21
N ILE A 126 12.09 16.85 -14.50
CA ILE A 126 13.35 16.24 -14.95
C ILE A 126 13.77 16.80 -16.32
N LEU A 127 12.84 16.97 -17.25
CA LEU A 127 13.13 17.55 -18.57
C LEU A 127 13.57 19.02 -18.49
N LEU A 128 13.01 19.80 -17.56
CA LEU A 128 13.46 21.16 -17.29
C LEU A 128 14.90 21.21 -16.75
N ASN A 129 15.37 20.09 -16.15
CA ASN A 129 16.69 19.96 -15.55
C ASN A 129 17.54 18.88 -16.25
N ILE A 130 17.33 18.66 -17.55
CA ILE A 130 17.96 17.54 -18.28
C ILE A 130 19.50 17.56 -18.21
N ALA A 131 20.12 18.74 -18.13
CA ALA A 131 21.58 18.91 -18.03
C ALA A 131 22.14 18.35 -16.71
N ALA A 132 21.32 18.19 -15.66
CA ALA A 132 21.74 17.69 -14.36
C ALA A 132 21.60 16.14 -14.23
N ILE A 133 21.13 15.45 -15.28
CA ILE A 133 21.01 13.99 -15.27
C ILE A 133 22.35 13.27 -15.00
N PRO A 134 23.48 13.66 -15.63
CA PRO A 134 24.78 13.05 -15.32
C PRO A 134 25.19 13.23 -13.86
N ASP A 135 24.88 14.38 -13.25
CA ASP A 135 25.21 14.66 -11.85
C ASP A 135 24.43 13.75 -10.89
N PHE A 136 23.16 13.45 -11.22
CA PHE A 136 22.37 12.46 -10.45
C PHE A 136 23.07 11.11 -10.40
N PHE A 137 23.48 10.58 -11.55
CA PHE A 137 24.16 9.27 -11.59
C PHE A 137 25.53 9.34 -10.92
N ALA A 138 26.28 10.45 -11.07
CA ALA A 138 27.55 10.64 -10.42
C ALA A 138 27.42 10.65 -8.88
N LEU A 139 26.42 11.35 -8.36
CA LEU A 139 26.12 11.41 -6.93
C LEU A 139 25.69 10.05 -6.37
N VAL A 140 24.75 9.38 -7.04
CA VAL A 140 24.19 8.09 -6.57
C VAL A 140 25.26 7.00 -6.63
N LEU A 141 25.95 6.85 -7.77
CA LEU A 141 26.96 5.81 -7.95
C LEU A 141 28.21 6.13 -7.13
N GLY A 142 28.65 7.40 -7.12
CA GLY A 142 29.79 7.84 -6.32
C GLY A 142 29.54 7.60 -4.83
N GLY A 143 28.35 7.94 -4.31
CA GLY A 143 27.96 7.69 -2.94
C GLY A 143 27.84 6.22 -2.58
N ALA A 144 27.30 5.40 -3.50
CA ALA A 144 27.13 3.95 -3.29
C ALA A 144 28.47 3.20 -3.21
N PHE A 145 29.47 3.63 -3.97
CA PHE A 145 30.76 2.96 -4.11
C PHE A 145 31.93 3.72 -3.47
N ALA A 146 31.66 4.80 -2.72
CA ALA A 146 32.71 5.52 -2.00
C ALA A 146 33.35 4.61 -0.95
N PRO A 147 34.71 4.65 -0.77
CA PRO A 147 35.38 3.83 0.23
C PRO A 147 34.84 4.04 1.63
N ASP A 148 34.52 5.26 2.01
CA ASP A 148 33.94 5.57 3.33
C ASP A 148 32.54 4.97 3.53
N ALA A 149 31.76 4.84 2.45
CA ALA A 149 30.46 4.17 2.47
C ALA A 149 30.63 2.64 2.55
N LEU A 150 31.63 2.07 1.88
CA LEU A 150 31.88 0.63 1.86
C LEU A 150 32.49 0.09 3.15
N PHE A 151 33.36 0.87 3.82
CA PHE A 151 34.13 0.43 4.99
C PHE A 151 33.75 1.16 6.29
N GLY A 152 32.93 2.21 6.22
CA GLY A 152 32.44 2.91 7.39
C GLY A 152 31.18 2.28 7.99
N GLY A 153 30.93 2.53 9.29
CA GLY A 153 29.69 2.09 9.97
C GLY A 153 28.41 2.64 9.34
N SER A 154 28.50 3.63 8.45
CA SER A 154 27.41 4.23 7.68
C SER A 154 26.83 3.30 6.61
N MET A 155 27.62 2.36 6.07
CA MET A 155 27.12 1.40 5.04
C MET A 155 26.00 0.52 5.57
N GLY A 156 26.15 0.01 6.79
CA GLY A 156 25.11 -0.81 7.43
C GLY A 156 23.81 -0.03 7.61
N ILE A 157 23.89 1.23 8.00
CA ILE A 157 22.72 2.12 8.16
C ILE A 157 22.08 2.42 6.81
N ALA A 158 22.86 2.81 5.81
CA ALA A 158 22.36 3.11 4.47
C ALA A 158 21.70 1.89 3.82
N LEU A 159 22.31 0.70 3.93
CA LEU A 159 21.74 -0.56 3.45
C LEU A 159 20.44 -0.89 4.17
N ALA A 160 20.43 -0.80 5.51
CA ALA A 160 19.24 -1.08 6.32
C ALA A 160 18.07 -0.14 5.96
N GLU A 161 18.33 1.17 5.83
CA GLU A 161 17.31 2.13 5.42
C GLU A 161 16.86 1.92 3.97
N GLY A 162 17.77 1.63 3.04
CA GLY A 162 17.44 1.32 1.66
C GLY A 162 16.54 0.10 1.53
N VAL A 163 16.88 -1.00 2.21
CA VAL A 163 16.06 -2.22 2.25
C VAL A 163 14.70 -1.94 2.91
N ARG A 164 14.68 -1.26 4.05
CA ARG A 164 13.45 -0.90 4.75
C ARG A 164 12.51 -0.08 3.87
N ARG A 165 13.01 0.95 3.20
CA ARG A 165 12.21 1.82 2.33
C ARG A 165 11.78 1.11 1.04
N GLY A 166 12.64 0.30 0.43
CA GLY A 166 12.29 -0.52 -0.72
C GLY A 166 11.16 -1.50 -0.41
N LEU A 167 11.25 -2.26 0.68
CA LEU A 167 10.19 -3.16 1.11
C LEU A 167 8.88 -2.43 1.44
N MET A 168 8.96 -1.22 1.98
CA MET A 168 7.79 -0.42 2.32
C MET A 168 7.06 0.12 1.09
N SER A 169 7.78 0.44 0.01
CA SER A 169 7.21 0.96 -1.23
C SER A 169 6.41 -0.10 -1.97
N ASN A 170 7.02 -1.25 -2.24
CA ASN A 170 6.42 -2.30 -3.06
C ASN A 170 5.64 -3.35 -2.27
N GLU A 171 5.71 -3.30 -0.93
CA GLU A 171 5.04 -4.22 0.01
C GLU A 171 5.29 -5.72 -0.26
N ALA A 172 6.29 -6.07 -1.08
CA ALA A 172 6.59 -7.44 -1.44
C ALA A 172 6.99 -8.26 -0.21
N GLY A 173 6.29 -9.36 0.01
CA GLY A 173 6.50 -10.22 1.19
C GLY A 173 5.78 -9.77 2.46
N GLN A 174 5.11 -8.62 2.48
CA GLN A 174 4.30 -8.18 3.63
C GLN A 174 2.95 -8.89 3.71
N GLY A 175 2.46 -9.42 2.58
CA GLY A 175 1.15 -10.06 2.52
C GLY A 175 -0.03 -9.13 2.31
N THR A 176 0.15 -7.81 2.29
CA THR A 176 -0.88 -6.79 2.11
C THR A 176 -1.54 -6.88 0.75
N ILE A 177 -0.74 -6.88 -0.31
CA ILE A 177 -1.22 -6.95 -1.70
C ILE A 177 -2.01 -8.24 -1.97
N THR A 178 -1.82 -9.27 -1.15
CA THR A 178 -2.51 -10.55 -1.29
C THR A 178 -4.03 -10.41 -1.13
N MET A 179 -4.49 -9.42 -0.36
CA MET A 179 -5.91 -9.12 -0.20
C MET A 179 -6.51 -8.61 -1.51
N ALA A 180 -5.87 -7.62 -2.14
CA ALA A 180 -6.29 -7.11 -3.44
C ALA A 180 -6.16 -8.17 -4.54
N ALA A 181 -5.07 -8.94 -4.52
CA ALA A 181 -4.84 -10.01 -5.50
C ALA A 181 -5.93 -11.08 -5.46
N ALA A 182 -6.44 -11.43 -4.27
CA ALA A 182 -7.48 -12.44 -4.12
C ALA A 182 -8.85 -12.00 -4.68
N VAL A 183 -9.16 -10.71 -4.64
CA VAL A 183 -10.44 -10.15 -5.12
C VAL A 183 -10.55 -10.19 -6.64
N ALA A 184 -9.42 -10.22 -7.35
CA ALA A 184 -9.40 -10.23 -8.80
C ALA A 184 -10.01 -11.53 -9.37
N ASP A 185 -10.83 -11.38 -10.41
CA ASP A 185 -11.39 -12.50 -11.17
C ASP A 185 -10.51 -12.78 -12.38
N ASN A 186 -9.83 -13.92 -12.36
CA ASN A 186 -8.84 -14.34 -13.35
C ASN A 186 -9.14 -15.79 -13.77
N ASP A 187 -8.68 -16.16 -14.96
CA ASP A 187 -8.82 -17.54 -15.48
C ASP A 187 -7.74 -18.48 -14.94
N HIS A 188 -6.58 -17.90 -14.54
CA HIS A 188 -5.46 -18.64 -13.95
C HIS A 188 -4.80 -17.86 -12.80
N PRO A 189 -4.43 -18.53 -11.68
CA PRO A 189 -3.79 -17.85 -10.53
C PRO A 189 -2.50 -17.09 -10.87
N CYS A 190 -1.73 -17.55 -11.86
CA CYS A 190 -0.47 -16.92 -12.26
C CYS A 190 -0.66 -15.58 -12.96
N GLU A 191 -1.80 -15.32 -13.59
CA GLU A 191 -2.08 -14.03 -14.25
C GLU A 191 -1.98 -12.88 -13.26
N GLN A 192 -2.63 -13.02 -12.11
CA GLN A 192 -2.53 -12.02 -11.06
C GLN A 192 -1.11 -11.91 -10.49
N GLY A 193 -0.36 -13.01 -10.47
CA GLY A 193 1.05 -13.01 -10.10
C GLY A 193 1.90 -12.14 -11.03
N PHE A 194 1.67 -12.21 -12.33
CA PHE A 194 2.37 -11.37 -13.32
C PHE A 194 1.93 -9.91 -13.25
N VAL A 195 0.63 -9.63 -13.10
CA VAL A 195 0.10 -8.27 -12.93
C VAL A 195 0.77 -7.59 -11.73
N GLN A 196 0.85 -8.28 -10.59
CA GLN A 196 1.49 -7.74 -9.40
C GLN A 196 3.01 -7.57 -9.56
N ALA A 197 3.69 -8.48 -10.26
CA ALA A 197 5.11 -8.34 -10.55
C ALA A 197 5.39 -7.09 -11.41
N MET A 198 4.55 -6.82 -12.41
CA MET A 198 4.62 -5.59 -13.20
C MET A 198 4.32 -4.35 -12.35
N GLY A 199 3.36 -4.43 -11.43
CA GLY A 199 3.07 -3.36 -10.47
C GLY A 199 4.28 -2.98 -9.62
N VAL A 200 4.97 -3.98 -9.05
CA VAL A 200 6.22 -3.79 -8.28
C VAL A 200 7.32 -3.18 -9.14
N PHE A 201 7.45 -3.61 -10.39
CA PHE A 201 8.41 -3.04 -11.33
C PHE A 201 8.14 -1.54 -11.56
N PHE A 202 6.90 -1.16 -11.88
CA PHE A 202 6.53 0.23 -12.09
C PHE A 202 6.69 1.07 -10.83
N ASP A 203 6.26 0.59 -9.68
CA ASP A 203 6.42 1.31 -8.42
C ASP A 203 7.90 1.58 -8.13
N THR A 204 8.72 0.55 -8.11
CA THR A 204 10.10 0.65 -7.64
C THR A 204 11.02 1.29 -8.67
N LEU A 205 10.94 0.87 -9.95
CA LEU A 205 11.87 1.35 -10.98
C LEU A 205 11.40 2.63 -11.69
N VAL A 206 10.10 2.93 -11.70
CA VAL A 206 9.63 4.17 -12.34
C VAL A 206 9.31 5.20 -11.27
N ILE A 207 8.31 4.98 -10.42
CA ILE A 207 7.81 6.01 -9.49
C ILE A 207 8.86 6.39 -8.45
N CYS A 208 9.50 5.41 -7.80
CA CYS A 208 10.53 5.68 -6.80
C CYS A 208 11.77 6.34 -7.42
N THR A 209 12.17 5.96 -8.64
CA THR A 209 13.30 6.60 -9.34
C THR A 209 12.98 8.04 -9.69
N LEU A 210 11.78 8.35 -10.20
CA LEU A 210 11.37 9.73 -10.49
C LEU A 210 11.37 10.59 -9.22
N THR A 211 10.85 10.06 -8.12
CA THR A 211 10.83 10.74 -6.82
C THR A 211 12.25 10.99 -6.30
N GLY A 212 13.09 9.95 -6.29
CA GLY A 212 14.47 10.03 -5.85
C GLY A 212 15.31 10.99 -6.70
N PHE A 213 15.06 11.00 -8.02
CA PHE A 213 15.72 11.90 -8.96
C PHE A 213 15.48 13.37 -8.59
N ILE A 214 14.22 13.76 -8.35
CA ILE A 214 13.85 15.12 -7.96
C ILE A 214 14.52 15.51 -6.63
N VAL A 215 14.46 14.66 -5.62
CA VAL A 215 15.03 14.95 -4.29
C VAL A 215 16.55 15.06 -4.35
N VAL A 216 17.24 14.18 -5.07
CA VAL A 216 18.70 14.20 -5.18
C VAL A 216 19.19 15.38 -6.00
N LEU A 217 18.56 15.69 -7.14
CA LEU A 217 18.95 16.82 -8.00
C LEU A 217 18.76 18.19 -7.37
N ALA A 218 17.83 18.33 -6.45
CA ALA A 218 17.60 19.59 -5.77
C ALA A 218 18.80 20.05 -4.94
N HIS A 219 19.76 19.16 -4.65
CA HIS A 219 20.97 19.41 -3.85
C HIS A 219 20.73 20.02 -2.46
N LEU A 220 19.48 20.11 -2.02
CA LEU A 220 19.12 20.69 -0.73
C LEU A 220 19.64 19.88 0.46
N TRP A 221 19.88 18.59 0.20
CA TRP A 221 20.17 17.58 1.21
C TRP A 221 21.54 16.94 1.03
N THR A 222 22.31 17.39 0.03
CA THR A 222 23.68 16.93 -0.25
C THR A 222 24.67 17.93 0.35
N GLY A 223 25.60 17.47 1.14
CA GLY A 223 26.64 18.30 1.75
C GLY A 223 26.74 18.13 3.26
N SER A 224 26.93 19.20 4.00
CA SER A 224 27.25 19.20 5.44
C SER A 224 26.06 18.95 6.39
N ALA A 225 24.93 18.42 5.92
CA ALA A 225 23.80 18.12 6.79
C ALA A 225 24.18 17.09 7.85
N SER A 226 23.94 17.40 9.11
CA SER A 226 24.16 16.49 10.21
C SER A 226 23.17 15.33 10.19
N SER A 227 23.49 14.22 10.87
CA SER A 227 22.58 13.09 11.01
C SER A 227 21.23 13.48 11.64
N ALA A 228 21.23 14.50 12.51
CA ALA A 228 20.01 15.02 13.13
C ALA A 228 19.14 15.81 12.12
N GLU A 229 19.75 16.58 11.23
CA GLU A 229 19.04 17.30 10.15
C GLU A 229 18.43 16.34 9.15
N TRP A 230 19.14 15.26 8.79
CA TRP A 230 18.60 14.19 7.98
C TRP A 230 17.42 13.46 8.64
N ALA A 231 17.51 13.20 9.95
CA ALA A 231 16.41 12.59 10.70
C ALA A 231 15.17 13.50 10.73
N ALA A 232 15.36 14.80 10.94
CA ALA A 232 14.27 15.78 10.89
C ALA A 232 13.66 15.89 9.47
N ALA A 233 14.49 15.96 8.44
CA ALA A 233 14.05 15.98 7.06
C ALA A 233 13.27 14.71 6.67
N SER A 234 13.73 13.53 7.14
CA SER A 234 13.04 12.27 6.87
C SER A 234 11.65 12.18 7.52
N ALA A 235 11.40 12.93 8.58
CA ALA A 235 10.09 13.05 9.22
C ALA A 235 9.13 13.96 8.43
N ALA A 236 9.65 14.98 7.74
CA ALA A 236 8.89 15.96 6.96
C ALA A 236 8.85 15.61 5.46
N ARG A 237 8.50 14.40 5.11
CA ARG A 237 8.65 13.80 3.76
C ARG A 237 8.04 14.63 2.63
N LEU A 238 6.82 15.12 2.80
CA LEU A 238 6.15 15.94 1.79
C LEU A 238 6.85 17.29 1.65
N ASP A 239 7.23 17.93 2.77
CA ASP A 239 7.91 19.23 2.76
C ASP A 239 9.26 19.15 2.03
N VAL A 240 10.02 18.06 2.26
CA VAL A 240 11.27 17.77 1.53
C VAL A 240 11.03 17.65 0.04
N TYR A 241 10.02 16.88 -0.37
CA TYR A 241 9.72 16.69 -1.78
C TYR A 241 9.26 17.99 -2.44
N VAL A 242 8.37 18.74 -1.79
CA VAL A 242 7.88 20.02 -2.29
C VAL A 242 9.01 21.06 -2.40
N ALA A 243 9.86 21.17 -1.37
CA ALA A 243 11.04 22.05 -1.42
C ALA A 243 11.99 21.68 -2.58
N SER A 244 12.15 20.37 -2.83
CA SER A 244 12.95 19.88 -3.97
C SER A 244 12.33 20.25 -5.31
N VAL A 245 11.00 20.14 -5.44
CA VAL A 245 10.27 20.60 -6.64
C VAL A 245 10.49 22.10 -6.85
N GLN A 246 10.33 22.91 -5.81
CA GLN A 246 10.51 24.36 -5.88
C GLN A 246 11.93 24.76 -6.26
N ALA A 247 12.95 24.07 -5.77
CA ALA A 247 14.34 24.33 -6.14
C ALA A 247 14.67 24.02 -7.60
N LEU A 248 13.94 23.10 -8.22
CA LEU A 248 14.16 22.64 -9.60
C LEU A 248 13.25 23.33 -10.63
N THR A 249 12.33 24.18 -10.19
CA THR A 249 11.33 24.78 -11.08
C THR A 249 11.44 26.31 -11.12
N PRO A 250 11.10 26.93 -12.26
CA PRO A 250 11.02 28.38 -12.35
C PRO A 250 9.93 28.94 -11.41
N ALA A 251 10.21 30.04 -10.72
CA ALA A 251 9.30 30.68 -9.76
C ALA A 251 7.88 30.94 -10.32
N ALA A 252 7.72 31.13 -11.62
CA ALA A 252 6.42 31.30 -12.27
C ALA A 252 5.54 30.05 -12.23
N LEU A 253 6.12 28.84 -12.13
CA LEU A 253 5.43 27.56 -12.13
C LEU A 253 5.28 26.98 -10.72
N ASP A 254 6.04 27.49 -9.75
CA ASP A 254 6.16 26.97 -8.39
C ASP A 254 4.81 26.71 -7.74
N ARG A 255 3.96 27.72 -7.66
CA ARG A 255 2.63 27.61 -7.02
C ARG A 255 1.78 26.52 -7.67
N THR A 256 1.77 26.44 -9.00
CA THR A 256 0.97 25.47 -9.75
C THR A 256 1.49 24.06 -9.51
N LEU A 257 2.82 23.85 -9.56
CA LEU A 257 3.42 22.53 -9.37
C LEU A 257 3.27 22.04 -7.94
N VAL A 258 3.43 22.92 -6.94
CA VAL A 258 3.18 22.56 -5.54
C VAL A 258 1.73 22.10 -5.31
N ILE A 259 0.75 22.81 -5.87
CA ILE A 259 -0.66 22.43 -5.81
C ILE A 259 -0.89 21.06 -6.45
N LEU A 260 -0.37 20.84 -7.65
CA LEU A 260 -0.55 19.58 -8.37
C LEU A 260 0.13 18.40 -7.65
N VAL A 261 1.36 18.58 -7.19
CA VAL A 261 2.12 17.56 -6.44
C VAL A 261 1.43 17.20 -5.12
N SER A 262 1.03 18.22 -4.35
CA SER A 262 0.32 18.01 -3.08
C SER A 262 -1.02 17.30 -3.28
N THR A 263 -1.72 17.63 -4.39
CA THR A 263 -2.96 16.94 -4.78
C THR A 263 -2.70 15.47 -5.10
N CYS A 264 -1.69 15.17 -5.92
CA CYS A 264 -1.31 13.77 -6.22
C CYS A 264 -0.96 13.02 -4.94
N TYR A 265 -0.16 13.60 -4.05
CA TYR A 265 0.23 12.98 -2.78
C TYR A 265 -0.98 12.71 -1.88
N ALA A 266 -1.90 13.66 -1.76
CA ALA A 266 -3.14 13.48 -0.99
C ALA A 266 -3.99 12.34 -1.55
N LEU A 267 -4.11 12.22 -2.88
CA LEU A 267 -4.85 11.16 -3.55
C LEU A 267 -4.18 9.80 -3.35
N PHE A 268 -2.84 9.70 -3.46
CA PHE A 268 -2.11 8.46 -3.18
C PHE A 268 -2.34 7.99 -1.73
N ALA A 269 -2.17 8.88 -0.76
CA ALA A 269 -2.40 8.56 0.63
C ALA A 269 -3.86 8.20 0.92
N PHE A 270 -4.83 8.86 0.26
CA PHE A 270 -6.26 8.58 0.41
C PHE A 270 -6.63 7.20 -0.15
N THR A 271 -6.13 6.82 -1.32
CA THR A 271 -6.38 5.48 -1.88
C THR A 271 -5.73 4.39 -1.05
N THR A 272 -4.54 4.62 -0.49
CA THR A 272 -3.89 3.70 0.46
C THR A 272 -4.72 3.53 1.73
N LEU A 273 -5.25 4.61 2.29
CA LEU A 273 -6.13 4.58 3.46
C LEU A 273 -7.38 3.72 3.20
N LEU A 274 -8.04 3.92 2.06
CA LEU A 274 -9.19 3.10 1.65
C LEU A 274 -8.81 1.63 1.48
N GLY A 275 -7.63 1.37 0.89
CA GLY A 275 -7.07 0.02 0.73
C GLY A 275 -6.88 -0.68 2.06
N MET A 276 -6.23 -0.04 3.04
CA MET A 276 -5.97 -0.62 4.36
C MET A 276 -7.26 -1.02 5.09
N ILE A 277 -8.29 -0.16 5.09
CA ILE A 277 -9.58 -0.50 5.71
C ILE A 277 -10.26 -1.66 4.96
N SER A 278 -10.21 -1.66 3.62
CA SER A 278 -10.78 -2.74 2.81
C SER A 278 -10.04 -4.08 3.03
N PHE A 279 -8.73 -4.05 3.20
CA PHE A 279 -7.93 -5.25 3.50
C PHE A 279 -8.25 -5.80 4.90
N ALA A 280 -8.48 -4.92 5.90
CA ALA A 280 -8.99 -5.33 7.20
C ALA A 280 -10.36 -6.02 7.07
N GLU A 281 -11.25 -5.51 6.24
CA GLU A 281 -12.55 -6.10 5.96
C GLU A 281 -12.42 -7.49 5.30
N ILE A 282 -11.57 -7.64 4.28
CA ILE A 282 -11.33 -8.93 3.62
C ILE A 282 -10.83 -9.96 4.63
N SER A 283 -9.88 -9.60 5.48
CA SER A 283 -9.38 -10.47 6.55
C SER A 283 -10.45 -10.83 7.57
N ALA A 284 -11.30 -9.86 7.93
CA ALA A 284 -12.39 -10.07 8.89
C ALA A 284 -13.40 -11.13 8.43
N ASN A 285 -13.58 -11.31 7.12
CA ASN A 285 -14.47 -12.34 6.57
C ASN A 285 -14.03 -13.78 6.91
N LEU A 286 -12.75 -14.00 7.19
CA LEU A 286 -12.27 -15.31 7.65
C LEU A 286 -12.67 -15.58 9.10
N ILE A 287 -12.75 -14.54 9.93
CA ILE A 287 -13.17 -14.66 11.34
C ILE A 287 -14.68 -14.86 11.42
N SER A 288 -15.44 -13.94 10.81
CA SER A 288 -16.89 -13.97 10.79
C SER A 288 -17.46 -13.32 9.53
N ARG A 289 -18.40 -14.02 8.89
CA ARG A 289 -19.14 -13.50 7.72
C ARG A 289 -20.38 -12.69 8.11
N SER A 290 -20.59 -12.44 9.41
CA SER A 290 -21.73 -11.68 9.91
C SER A 290 -21.70 -10.24 9.38
N PRO A 291 -22.79 -9.73 8.77
CA PRO A 291 -22.84 -8.36 8.27
C PRO A 291 -22.59 -7.31 9.37
N ARG A 292 -23.01 -7.60 10.61
CA ARG A 292 -22.76 -6.71 11.76
C ARG A 292 -21.29 -6.62 12.12
N PHE A 293 -20.56 -7.75 12.07
CA PHE A 293 -19.13 -7.79 12.35
C PHE A 293 -18.35 -7.02 11.28
N ILE A 294 -18.65 -7.26 10.00
CA ILE A 294 -18.03 -6.54 8.89
C ILE A 294 -18.33 -5.05 8.95
N LEU A 295 -19.58 -4.66 9.24
CA LEU A 295 -19.93 -3.26 9.44
C LEU A 295 -19.13 -2.65 10.61
N GLY A 296 -18.93 -3.40 11.70
CA GLY A 296 -18.10 -2.98 12.83
C GLY A 296 -16.66 -2.64 12.41
N ILE A 297 -16.03 -3.45 11.56
CA ILE A 297 -14.68 -3.17 11.03
C ILE A 297 -14.67 -1.91 10.16
N ARG A 298 -15.66 -1.74 9.28
CA ARG A 298 -15.80 -0.53 8.44
C ARG A 298 -15.95 0.73 9.29
N VAL A 299 -16.82 0.69 10.30
CA VAL A 299 -17.04 1.80 11.24
C VAL A 299 -15.78 2.09 12.04
N LEU A 300 -15.12 1.06 12.57
CA LEU A 300 -13.87 1.21 13.32
C LEU A 300 -12.79 1.87 12.48
N GLY A 301 -12.57 1.40 11.24
CA GLY A 301 -11.60 2.01 10.32
C GLY A 301 -11.94 3.45 9.99
N SER A 302 -13.15 3.72 9.48
CA SER A 302 -13.52 5.02 8.91
C SER A 302 -13.94 6.08 9.94
N LEU A 303 -14.61 5.70 11.03
CA LEU A 303 -15.18 6.63 12.01
C LEU A 303 -14.44 6.65 13.37
N VAL A 304 -13.43 5.80 13.57
CA VAL A 304 -12.57 5.83 14.76
C VAL A 304 -11.13 6.12 14.38
N PHE A 305 -10.51 5.29 13.56
CA PHE A 305 -9.08 5.44 13.23
C PHE A 305 -8.77 6.63 12.32
N VAL A 306 -9.65 6.98 11.36
CA VAL A 306 -9.47 8.19 10.54
C VAL A 306 -9.60 9.46 11.38
N PRO A 307 -10.68 9.67 12.18
CA PRO A 307 -10.74 10.80 13.09
C PRO A 307 -9.58 10.84 14.10
N PHE A 308 -9.14 9.69 14.62
CA PHE A 308 -7.98 9.63 15.50
C PHE A 308 -6.72 10.18 14.81
N GLY A 309 -6.44 9.76 13.56
CA GLY A 309 -5.33 10.30 12.78
C GLY A 309 -5.46 11.81 12.49
N ALA A 310 -6.67 12.32 12.23
CA ALA A 310 -6.91 13.75 12.06
C ALA A 310 -6.66 14.53 13.36
N LEU A 311 -7.12 14.00 14.50
CA LEU A 311 -6.90 14.60 15.82
C LEU A 311 -5.42 14.67 16.20
N THR A 312 -4.58 13.71 15.80
CA THR A 312 -3.13 13.78 16.05
C THR A 312 -2.49 14.99 15.39
N VAL A 313 -2.92 15.33 14.17
CA VAL A 313 -2.45 16.55 13.46
C VAL A 313 -2.93 17.81 14.17
N LEU A 314 -4.21 17.87 14.51
CA LEU A 314 -4.80 19.02 15.21
C LEU A 314 -4.16 19.24 16.60
N ALA A 315 -3.74 18.16 17.27
CA ALA A 315 -3.03 18.21 18.55
C ALA A 315 -1.54 18.58 18.41
N GLY A 316 -1.04 18.72 17.18
CA GLY A 316 0.37 19.07 16.93
C GLY A 316 1.35 17.94 17.17
N LEU A 317 0.91 16.67 17.17
CA LEU A 317 1.78 15.51 17.28
C LEU A 317 2.64 15.34 16.03
N GLU A 318 3.85 14.79 16.21
CA GLU A 318 4.77 14.56 15.12
C GLU A 318 4.48 13.23 14.38
N LEU A 319 4.65 13.25 13.06
CA LEU A 319 4.47 12.08 12.20
C LEU A 319 5.43 10.93 12.56
N GLY A 320 6.64 11.25 13.04
CA GLY A 320 7.66 10.25 13.37
C GLY A 320 7.18 9.15 14.32
N ASN A 321 6.40 9.50 15.33
CA ASN A 321 5.86 8.54 16.29
C ASN A 321 4.85 7.57 15.66
N LEU A 322 3.99 8.06 14.76
CA LEU A 322 3.03 7.22 14.04
C LEU A 322 3.74 6.28 13.06
N TRP A 323 4.78 6.78 12.39
CA TRP A 323 5.55 5.98 11.45
C TRP A 323 6.38 4.89 12.12
N ALA A 324 6.91 5.12 13.32
CA ALA A 324 7.63 4.09 14.08
C ALA A 324 6.74 2.87 14.36
N ILE A 325 5.46 3.10 14.72
CA ILE A 325 4.47 2.03 14.93
C ILE A 325 4.17 1.32 13.60
N THR A 326 4.01 2.07 12.53
CA THR A 326 3.75 1.52 11.19
C THR A 326 4.93 0.66 10.71
N ASP A 327 6.18 1.14 10.84
CA ASP A 327 7.38 0.40 10.47
C ASP A 327 7.51 -0.91 11.26
N LEU A 328 7.25 -0.87 12.58
CA LEU A 328 7.27 -2.08 13.41
C LEU A 328 6.21 -3.09 12.95
N SER A 329 5.01 -2.62 12.67
CA SER A 329 3.92 -3.49 12.21
C SER A 329 4.20 -4.10 10.82
N ASN A 330 4.82 -3.34 9.91
CA ASN A 330 5.27 -3.83 8.59
C ASN A 330 6.31 -4.95 8.73
N ILE A 331 7.33 -4.74 9.56
CA ILE A 331 8.38 -5.73 9.84
C ILE A 331 7.75 -7.01 10.40
N LEU A 332 6.83 -6.90 11.34
CA LEU A 332 6.16 -8.05 11.92
C LEU A 332 5.38 -8.85 10.86
N MET A 333 4.70 -8.16 9.94
CA MET A 333 3.96 -8.82 8.84
C MET A 333 4.89 -9.56 7.90
N VAL A 334 6.07 -9.00 7.58
CA VAL A 334 7.10 -9.69 6.76
C VAL A 334 7.57 -10.97 7.46
N TYR A 335 7.88 -10.92 8.76
CA TYR A 335 8.29 -12.10 9.53
C TYR A 335 7.23 -13.19 9.58
N ILE A 336 5.95 -12.82 9.59
CA ILE A 336 4.83 -13.78 9.55
C ILE A 336 4.68 -14.37 8.14
N ASN A 337 4.76 -13.54 7.10
CA ASN A 337 4.41 -13.95 5.74
C ASN A 337 5.54 -14.69 5.01
N ILE A 338 6.81 -14.31 5.16
CA ILE A 338 7.93 -14.95 4.46
C ILE A 338 7.97 -16.46 4.69
N PRO A 339 7.86 -17.01 5.93
CA PRO A 339 7.78 -18.44 6.14
C PRO A 339 6.60 -19.10 5.41
N LEU A 340 5.44 -18.44 5.33
CA LEU A 340 4.28 -18.96 4.59
C LEU A 340 4.55 -19.01 3.08
N LEU A 341 5.27 -18.02 2.54
CA LEU A 341 5.67 -18.01 1.13
C LEU A 341 6.65 -19.16 0.82
N LEU A 342 7.61 -19.42 1.70
CA LEU A 342 8.55 -20.53 1.54
C LEU A 342 7.81 -21.88 1.57
N LEU A 343 6.87 -22.07 2.47
CA LEU A 343 6.02 -23.26 2.53
C LEU A 343 5.14 -23.41 1.29
N GLY A 344 4.62 -22.31 0.76
CA GLY A 344 3.77 -22.28 -0.42
C GLY A 344 4.52 -22.34 -1.77
N ALA A 345 5.84 -22.13 -1.77
CA ALA A 345 6.65 -22.06 -2.98
C ALA A 345 6.46 -23.26 -3.93
N PRO A 346 6.45 -24.53 -3.46
CA PRO A 346 6.23 -25.67 -4.35
C PRO A 346 4.91 -25.62 -5.10
N LEU A 347 3.85 -25.08 -4.48
CA LEU A 347 2.54 -24.94 -5.12
C LEU A 347 2.57 -23.89 -6.21
N VAL A 348 3.24 -22.77 -5.96
CA VAL A 348 3.41 -21.70 -6.95
C VAL A 348 4.20 -22.18 -8.16
N TYR A 349 5.28 -22.95 -7.95
CA TYR A 349 6.04 -23.52 -9.06
C TYR A 349 5.23 -24.52 -9.88
N ARG A 350 4.39 -25.36 -9.26
CA ARG A 350 3.48 -26.26 -9.97
C ARG A 350 2.43 -25.48 -10.77
N ALA A 351 1.84 -24.43 -10.17
CA ALA A 351 0.90 -23.55 -10.88
C ALA A 351 1.56 -22.87 -12.08
N LEU A 352 2.80 -22.40 -11.94
CA LEU A 352 3.57 -21.79 -13.03
C LEU A 352 3.91 -22.80 -14.13
N ALA A 353 4.29 -24.03 -13.76
CA ALA A 353 4.53 -25.08 -14.72
C ALA A 353 3.26 -25.43 -15.51
N HIS A 354 2.12 -25.51 -14.84
CA HIS A 354 0.82 -25.70 -15.48
C HIS A 354 0.51 -24.54 -16.43
N TYR A 355 0.68 -23.28 -16.00
CA TYR A 355 0.44 -22.09 -16.82
C TYR A 355 1.25 -22.11 -18.12
N ARG A 356 2.52 -22.55 -18.06
CA ARG A 356 3.41 -22.65 -19.22
C ARG A 356 3.06 -23.81 -20.16
N ALA A 357 2.46 -24.86 -19.61
CA ALA A 357 2.09 -26.07 -20.39
C ALA A 357 0.66 -26.02 -20.94
N ALA A 358 -0.20 -25.14 -20.38
CA ALA A 358 -1.60 -25.08 -20.77
C ALA A 358 -1.80 -24.23 -22.01
N ASP A 359 -2.33 -24.85 -23.08
CA ASP A 359 -2.82 -24.17 -24.28
C ASP A 359 -4.21 -23.53 -24.05
N GLY A 360 -4.33 -22.63 -23.05
CA GLY A 360 -5.54 -21.84 -22.82
C GLY A 360 -6.70 -22.55 -22.11
N GLY A 361 -6.49 -23.71 -21.49
CA GLY A 361 -7.52 -24.40 -20.69
C GLY A 361 -7.75 -23.75 -19.33
N ARG A 362 -8.99 -23.84 -18.82
CA ARG A 362 -9.34 -23.37 -17.46
C ARG A 362 -8.48 -24.08 -16.41
N PHE A 363 -7.92 -23.33 -15.48
CA PHE A 363 -7.14 -23.88 -14.39
C PHE A 363 -8.02 -24.66 -13.42
N LEU A 364 -7.57 -25.87 -13.05
CA LEU A 364 -8.17 -26.69 -11.99
C LEU A 364 -7.13 -27.00 -10.93
N SER A 365 -7.44 -26.77 -9.67
CA SER A 365 -6.48 -26.98 -8.57
C SER A 365 -6.07 -28.45 -8.39
N ALA A 366 -6.90 -29.39 -8.81
CA ALA A 366 -6.58 -30.83 -8.80
C ALA A 366 -5.37 -31.17 -9.69
N THR A 367 -5.14 -30.43 -10.79
CA THR A 367 -4.01 -30.67 -11.69
C THR A 367 -2.64 -30.45 -11.03
N ILE A 368 -2.59 -29.61 -10.02
CA ILE A 368 -1.37 -29.35 -9.23
C ILE A 368 -1.37 -30.08 -7.87
N GLY A 369 -2.34 -30.97 -7.64
CA GLY A 369 -2.44 -31.80 -6.43
C GLY A 369 -2.93 -31.03 -5.20
N VAL A 370 -3.76 -29.99 -5.38
CA VAL A 370 -4.30 -29.18 -4.29
C VAL A 370 -5.82 -29.15 -4.35
N GLN A 371 -6.47 -29.25 -3.20
CA GLN A 371 -7.91 -29.03 -3.10
C GLN A 371 -8.18 -27.58 -2.70
N THR A 372 -8.92 -26.87 -3.53
CA THR A 372 -9.34 -25.47 -3.27
C THR A 372 -10.87 -25.36 -3.40
N THR A 373 -11.43 -24.27 -2.94
CA THR A 373 -12.88 -24.03 -2.98
C THR A 373 -13.35 -23.39 -4.27
N HIS A 374 -12.46 -22.71 -4.99
CA HIS A 374 -12.82 -21.96 -6.21
C HIS A 374 -12.42 -22.68 -7.51
N TRP A 375 -11.22 -23.24 -7.54
CA TRP A 375 -10.65 -23.84 -8.76
C TRP A 375 -11.02 -25.32 -8.91
N VAL A 376 -12.33 -25.60 -8.93
CA VAL A 376 -12.90 -26.95 -9.05
C VAL A 376 -13.70 -27.10 -10.34
N ALA A 377 -13.91 -28.35 -10.79
CA ALA A 377 -14.76 -28.60 -11.96
C ALA A 377 -16.21 -28.19 -11.68
N SER A 378 -16.91 -27.70 -12.71
CA SER A 378 -18.27 -27.16 -12.58
C SER A 378 -19.32 -28.13 -12.04
N GLU A 379 -19.09 -29.44 -12.13
CA GLU A 379 -19.96 -30.47 -11.57
C GLU A 379 -19.90 -30.57 -10.03
N GLN A 380 -18.86 -30.05 -9.38
CA GLN A 380 -18.72 -30.07 -7.93
C GLN A 380 -19.28 -28.81 -7.24
N THR A 381 -19.78 -27.85 -7.99
CA THR A 381 -20.35 -26.59 -7.46
C THR A 381 -21.79 -26.75 -6.99
N HIS A 382 -22.44 -27.88 -7.27
CA HIS A 382 -23.78 -28.24 -6.76
C HIS A 382 -23.67 -29.21 -5.57
N LEU A 383 -23.00 -28.81 -4.47
CA LEU A 383 -23.35 -29.35 -3.17
C LEU A 383 -24.64 -28.66 -2.73
N PRO A 384 -25.75 -29.38 -2.50
CA PRO A 384 -26.95 -28.77 -1.98
C PRO A 384 -26.63 -28.13 -0.64
N ASP A 385 -27.13 -26.92 -0.44
CA ASP A 385 -27.23 -26.34 0.89
C ASP A 385 -27.86 -27.39 1.79
N THR A 386 -27.10 -27.87 2.76
CA THR A 386 -27.67 -28.71 3.82
C THR A 386 -28.72 -27.87 4.51
N GLU A 387 -29.99 -28.12 4.18
CA GLU A 387 -31.12 -27.66 4.95
C GLU A 387 -30.83 -27.99 6.43
N GLU A 388 -30.63 -26.96 7.22
CA GLU A 388 -30.78 -27.06 8.67
C GLU A 388 -32.23 -27.48 8.95
N THR A 389 -32.44 -28.78 9.03
CA THR A 389 -33.63 -29.33 9.69
C THR A 389 -33.57 -28.96 11.16
N SER A 390 -34.27 -27.89 11.51
CA SER A 390 -34.62 -27.56 12.88
C SER A 390 -35.48 -28.69 13.45
N PRO A 391 -35.10 -29.34 14.55
CA PRO A 391 -36.05 -30.13 15.33
C PRO A 391 -36.90 -29.18 16.19
N ARG A 392 -38.16 -29.48 16.22
CA ARG A 392 -39.23 -28.88 17.03
C ARG A 392 -38.91 -28.76 18.51
#